data_396468479cb3185b90c6c422d1636ab0
#
_entry.id   396468479cb3185b90c6c422d1636ab0
#
_cell.length_a   1.000
_cell.length_b   1.000
_cell.length_c   1.000
_cell.angle_alpha   90.00
_cell.angle_beta   90.00
_cell.angle_gamma   90.00
#
_symmetry.space_group_name_H-M   'P 1'
#
loop_
_entity.id
_entity.type
_entity.pdbx_description
1 polymer ?
#
loop_
_entity_poly.entity_id
_entity_poly.type
_entity_poly.pdbx_seq_one_letter_code
_entity_poly.pdbx_strand_id
1 'polypeptide(L)'
;MHRSDGSGTTFNWTDYLSKVSGEWNIKVGAGTLVAWPIGVGAKGNGGVADDVARVKGAIGYVEYGYARRRQLAYGLVRNRAGNFVPPDMSSFQAATADLDWAKMRAFYVSLTDAPRADAYPIMAASFALIRKHPRDVARSRDVVAFFRWALENGQSMATALDYLPLSPLFVQEVESYWSEEWGAAISGPSFSRERSQTPG
;
A
#
# COMPACT_ATOMS: atom_id res chain seq x y z
N MET A 1 -16.01 1.60 14.57
CA MET A 1 -15.02 2.67 14.77
C MET A 1 -14.44 3.05 13.42
N HIS A 2 -14.32 4.34 13.14
CA HIS A 2 -13.80 4.84 11.87
C HIS A 2 -12.73 5.92 12.10
N ARG A 3 -12.04 6.35 11.05
CA ARG A 3 -11.06 7.45 11.14
C ARG A 3 -11.77 8.79 11.24
N SER A 4 -11.27 9.65 12.11
CA SER A 4 -11.72 11.06 12.26
C SER A 4 -10.83 12.06 11.53
N ASP A 5 -9.73 11.59 10.95
CA ASP A 5 -8.75 12.35 10.17
C ASP A 5 -8.73 11.92 8.70
N GLY A 6 -8.17 12.73 7.81
CA GLY A 6 -7.93 12.36 6.43
C GLY A 6 -7.01 11.15 6.33
N SER A 7 -7.42 10.07 5.63
CA SER A 7 -6.80 8.76 5.73
C SER A 7 -6.80 7.98 4.43
N GLY A 8 -5.63 7.50 4.00
CA GLY A 8 -5.51 6.53 2.91
C GLY A 8 -6.19 5.19 3.24
N THR A 9 -6.17 4.76 4.51
CA THR A 9 -6.89 3.56 4.96
C THR A 9 -8.40 3.73 4.78
N THR A 10 -8.95 4.91 5.12
CA THR A 10 -10.35 5.25 4.85
C THR A 10 -10.64 5.23 3.35
N PHE A 11 -9.76 5.83 2.53
CA PHE A 11 -9.95 5.82 1.08
C PHE A 11 -10.08 4.41 0.52
N ASN A 12 -9.15 3.52 0.84
CA ASN A 12 -9.18 2.15 0.32
C ASN A 12 -10.38 1.35 0.82
N TRP A 13 -10.75 1.51 2.09
CA TRP A 13 -11.96 0.89 2.64
C TRP A 13 -13.23 1.38 1.94
N THR A 14 -13.39 2.69 1.77
CA THR A 14 -14.57 3.29 1.15
C THR A 14 -14.61 3.09 -0.37
N ASP A 15 -13.46 3.00 -1.04
CA ASP A 15 -13.36 2.63 -2.45
C ASP A 15 -13.83 1.18 -2.68
N TYR A 16 -13.39 0.23 -1.84
CA TYR A 16 -13.91 -1.13 -1.86
C TYR A 16 -15.43 -1.15 -1.63
N LEU A 17 -15.94 -0.48 -0.58
CA LEU A 17 -17.37 -0.42 -0.30
C LEU A 17 -18.17 0.16 -1.47
N SER A 18 -17.63 1.17 -2.15
CA SER A 18 -18.27 1.79 -3.33
C SER A 18 -18.31 0.84 -4.53
N LYS A 19 -17.35 -0.07 -4.67
CA LYS A 19 -17.31 -1.08 -5.74
C LYS A 19 -18.28 -2.23 -5.49
N VAL A 20 -18.51 -2.61 -4.24
CA VAL A 20 -19.34 -3.78 -3.88
C VAL A 20 -20.77 -3.43 -3.45
N SER A 21 -21.08 -2.14 -3.23
CA SER A 21 -22.40 -1.65 -2.84
C SER A 21 -22.77 -0.38 -3.59
N GLY A 22 -23.72 -0.49 -4.51
CA GLY A 22 -24.28 0.68 -5.21
C GLY A 22 -24.94 1.68 -4.26
N GLU A 23 -25.58 1.21 -3.18
CA GLU A 23 -26.17 2.08 -2.17
C GLU A 23 -25.10 2.91 -1.43
N TRP A 24 -24.00 2.27 -1.04
CA TRP A 24 -22.86 2.98 -0.43
C TRP A 24 -22.27 4.01 -1.38
N ASN A 25 -22.06 3.62 -2.64
CA ASN A 25 -21.48 4.51 -3.65
C ASN A 25 -22.32 5.78 -3.86
N ILE A 26 -23.64 5.66 -3.85
CA ILE A 26 -24.57 6.80 -4.03
C ILE A 26 -24.65 7.66 -2.77
N LYS A 27 -24.73 7.05 -1.57
CA LYS A 27 -25.00 7.77 -0.33
C LYS A 27 -23.76 8.34 0.36
N VAL A 28 -22.61 7.68 0.22
CA VAL A 28 -21.37 8.01 0.96
C VAL A 28 -20.20 8.20 0.00
N GLY A 29 -19.99 7.25 -0.93
CA GLY A 29 -18.91 7.27 -1.90
C GLY A 29 -17.55 6.88 -1.29
N ALA A 30 -16.48 7.15 -2.07
CA ALA A 30 -15.10 6.91 -1.70
C ALA A 30 -14.37 8.23 -1.40
N GLY A 31 -13.56 8.25 -0.34
CA GLY A 31 -12.79 9.44 0.03
C GLY A 31 -11.83 9.18 1.18
N THR A 32 -10.84 10.05 1.32
CA THR A 32 -9.93 10.04 2.49
C THR A 32 -10.63 10.51 3.77
N LEU A 33 -11.74 11.21 3.62
CA LEU A 33 -12.65 11.64 4.66
C LEU A 33 -14.06 11.61 4.08
N VAL A 34 -14.98 10.92 4.73
CA VAL A 34 -16.38 10.78 4.28
C VAL A 34 -17.34 11.08 5.43
N ALA A 35 -18.61 11.40 5.07
CA ALA A 35 -19.67 11.56 6.05
C ALA A 35 -20.17 10.17 6.51
N TRP A 36 -19.62 9.67 7.61
CA TRP A 36 -20.01 8.38 8.16
C TRP A 36 -21.45 8.42 8.65
N PRO A 37 -22.33 7.49 8.20
CA PRO A 37 -23.72 7.50 8.65
C PRO A 37 -23.90 7.12 10.11
N ILE A 38 -22.98 6.33 10.67
CA ILE A 38 -22.97 5.88 12.07
C ILE A 38 -21.53 5.65 12.53
N GLY A 39 -21.36 5.50 13.82
CA GLY A 39 -20.09 5.11 14.44
C GLY A 39 -19.41 6.23 15.19
N VAL A 40 -18.21 5.95 15.70
CA VAL A 40 -17.39 6.89 16.48
C VAL A 40 -16.04 7.02 15.79
N GLY A 41 -15.58 8.27 15.63
CA GLY A 41 -14.31 8.59 15.00
C GLY A 41 -13.14 8.56 15.97
N ALA A 42 -12.03 7.94 15.54
CA ALA A 42 -10.76 7.93 16.26
C ALA A 42 -9.62 8.39 15.35
N LYS A 43 -8.59 9.01 15.92
CA LYS A 43 -7.46 9.54 15.16
C LYS A 43 -6.43 8.47 14.86
N GLY A 44 -6.09 8.32 13.59
CA GLY A 44 -5.07 7.37 13.13
C GLY A 44 -5.51 5.90 13.24
N ASN A 45 -4.72 4.99 12.65
CA ASN A 45 -4.94 3.54 12.79
C ASN A 45 -4.79 3.10 14.26
N GLY A 46 -3.87 3.71 15.00
CA GLY A 46 -3.67 3.41 16.42
C GLY A 46 -4.91 3.70 17.26
N GLY A 47 -5.53 4.89 17.10
CA GLY A 47 -6.74 5.25 17.82
C GLY A 47 -7.92 4.32 17.51
N VAL A 48 -8.12 3.97 16.24
CA VAL A 48 -9.18 3.00 15.87
C VAL A 48 -8.89 1.63 16.50
N ALA A 49 -7.64 1.14 16.44
CA ALA A 49 -7.26 -0.14 17.01
C ALA A 49 -7.46 -0.17 18.54
N ASP A 50 -7.07 0.91 19.23
CA ASP A 50 -7.25 1.04 20.69
C ASP A 50 -8.72 1.06 21.08
N ASP A 51 -9.57 1.76 20.33
CA ASP A 51 -11.00 1.80 20.58
C ASP A 51 -11.69 0.45 20.33
N VAL A 52 -11.29 -0.28 19.27
CA VAL A 52 -11.77 -1.64 19.01
C VAL A 52 -11.38 -2.59 20.14
N ALA A 53 -10.14 -2.49 20.64
CA ALA A 53 -9.67 -3.31 21.76
C ALA A 53 -10.45 -3.04 23.07
N ARG A 54 -10.80 -1.78 23.31
CA ARG A 54 -11.40 -1.31 24.59
C ARG A 54 -12.90 -1.47 24.64
N VAL A 55 -13.60 -1.28 23.53
CA VAL A 55 -15.07 -1.22 23.49
C VAL A 55 -15.63 -2.58 23.07
N LYS A 56 -16.32 -3.25 23.99
CA LYS A 56 -16.94 -4.57 23.73
C LYS A 56 -17.93 -4.49 22.57
N GLY A 57 -17.75 -5.38 21.59
CA GLY A 57 -18.60 -5.45 20.39
C GLY A 57 -18.29 -4.42 19.33
N ALA A 58 -17.22 -3.60 19.50
CA ALA A 58 -16.79 -2.67 18.48
C ALA A 58 -16.17 -3.43 17.29
N ILE A 59 -16.43 -2.89 16.10
CA ILE A 59 -15.73 -3.23 14.86
C ILE A 59 -15.09 -1.96 14.29
N GLY A 60 -14.02 -2.12 13.52
CA GLY A 60 -13.34 -1.02 12.88
C GLY A 60 -12.49 -1.50 11.70
N TYR A 61 -11.82 -0.59 11.03
CA TYR A 61 -10.85 -0.88 9.98
C TYR A 61 -9.54 -0.17 10.28
N VAL A 62 -8.45 -0.90 10.08
CA VAL A 62 -7.07 -0.42 10.27
C VAL A 62 -6.17 -1.10 9.26
N GLU A 63 -4.97 -0.58 9.06
CA GLU A 63 -3.92 -1.31 8.37
C GLU A 63 -3.58 -2.60 9.12
N TYR A 64 -3.33 -3.69 8.38
CA TYR A 64 -3.16 -5.05 8.90
C TYR A 64 -2.12 -5.17 10.01
N GLY A 65 -0.97 -4.52 9.88
CA GLY A 65 0.07 -4.53 10.91
C GLY A 65 -0.39 -3.95 12.26
N TYR A 66 -1.37 -3.03 12.28
CA TYR A 66 -1.95 -2.55 13.54
C TYR A 66 -2.82 -3.61 14.21
N ALA A 67 -3.64 -4.33 13.44
CA ALA A 67 -4.44 -5.43 13.99
C ALA A 67 -3.54 -6.53 14.57
N ARG A 68 -2.46 -6.89 13.86
CA ARG A 68 -1.47 -7.88 14.30
C ARG A 68 -0.75 -7.48 15.58
N ARG A 69 -0.16 -6.28 15.60
CA ARG A 69 0.59 -5.78 16.78
C ARG A 69 -0.27 -5.62 18.02
N ARG A 70 -1.57 -5.33 17.85
CA ARG A 70 -2.54 -5.22 18.96
C ARG A 70 -3.24 -6.53 19.28
N GLN A 71 -2.92 -7.63 18.56
CA GLN A 71 -3.54 -8.94 18.72
C GLN A 71 -5.07 -8.91 18.60
N LEU A 72 -5.59 -8.04 17.71
CA LEU A 72 -7.01 -7.94 17.44
C LEU A 72 -7.47 -9.08 16.54
N ALA A 73 -8.68 -9.58 16.79
CA ALA A 73 -9.35 -10.44 15.84
C ALA A 73 -9.66 -9.64 14.56
N TYR A 74 -9.47 -10.28 13.40
CA TYR A 74 -9.81 -9.70 12.11
C TYR A 74 -10.64 -10.70 11.29
N GLY A 75 -11.54 -10.16 10.46
CA GLY A 75 -12.46 -10.95 9.65
C GLY A 75 -11.91 -11.25 8.27
N LEU A 76 -12.49 -12.28 7.66
CA LEU A 76 -12.38 -12.53 6.23
C LEU A 76 -13.19 -11.46 5.48
N VAL A 77 -12.73 -11.06 4.30
CA VAL A 77 -13.46 -10.10 3.46
C VAL A 77 -13.82 -10.78 2.14
N ARG A 78 -15.07 -10.56 1.70
CA ARG A 78 -15.57 -11.12 0.44
C ARG A 78 -14.93 -10.40 -0.74
N ASN A 79 -14.25 -11.14 -1.61
CA ASN A 79 -13.64 -10.60 -2.82
C ASN A 79 -14.60 -10.62 -4.02
N ARG A 80 -14.14 -10.11 -5.17
CA ARG A 80 -14.89 -10.02 -6.43
C ARG A 80 -15.42 -11.36 -6.93
N ALA A 81 -14.66 -12.44 -6.70
CA ALA A 81 -15.05 -13.79 -7.07
C ALA A 81 -16.10 -14.41 -6.12
N GLY A 82 -16.46 -13.72 -5.02
CA GLY A 82 -17.42 -14.16 -4.03
C GLY A 82 -16.81 -14.94 -2.86
N ASN A 83 -15.50 -15.15 -2.85
CA ASN A 83 -14.79 -15.89 -1.80
C ASN A 83 -14.50 -14.99 -0.60
N PHE A 84 -14.58 -15.55 0.62
CA PHE A 84 -14.13 -14.91 1.84
C PHE A 84 -12.64 -15.19 2.06
N VAL A 85 -11.80 -14.16 1.93
CA VAL A 85 -10.34 -14.27 1.89
C VAL A 85 -9.73 -13.64 3.15
N PRO A 86 -8.76 -14.33 3.81
CA PRO A 86 -8.04 -13.77 4.95
C PRO A 86 -7.02 -12.71 4.50
N PRO A 87 -6.71 -11.73 5.36
CA PRO A 87 -5.60 -10.82 5.13
C PRO A 87 -4.28 -11.52 5.48
N ASP A 88 -3.64 -12.13 4.51
CA ASP A 88 -2.35 -12.77 4.64
C ASP A 88 -1.44 -12.49 3.43
N MET A 89 -0.17 -12.88 3.54
CA MET A 89 0.82 -12.57 2.51
C MET A 89 0.47 -13.19 1.16
N SER A 90 -0.13 -14.39 1.12
CA SER A 90 -0.49 -15.08 -0.12
C SER A 90 -1.63 -14.35 -0.83
N SER A 91 -2.65 -13.92 -0.10
CA SER A 91 -3.79 -13.18 -0.64
C SER A 91 -3.42 -11.75 -1.07
N PHE A 92 -2.44 -11.13 -0.39
CA PHE A 92 -1.87 -9.84 -0.80
C PHE A 92 -1.06 -9.96 -2.10
N GLN A 93 -0.26 -11.03 -2.25
CA GLN A 93 0.45 -11.32 -3.49
C GLN A 93 -0.52 -11.55 -4.65
N ALA A 94 -1.58 -12.32 -4.42
CA ALA A 94 -2.61 -12.57 -5.42
C ALA A 94 -3.29 -11.26 -5.91
N ALA A 95 -3.49 -10.29 -5.04
CA ALA A 95 -4.09 -9.00 -5.39
C ALA A 95 -3.24 -8.15 -6.34
N THR A 96 -1.94 -8.42 -6.44
CA THR A 96 -0.99 -7.69 -7.29
C THR A 96 -0.43 -8.52 -8.45
N ALA A 97 -0.74 -9.82 -8.52
CA ALA A 97 -0.09 -10.76 -9.43
C ALA A 97 -0.31 -10.46 -10.93
N ASP A 98 -1.49 -9.95 -11.27
CA ASP A 98 -1.88 -9.71 -12.67
C ASP A 98 -1.64 -8.26 -13.12
N LEU A 99 -0.90 -7.46 -12.32
CA LEU A 99 -0.64 -6.07 -12.63
C LEU A 99 0.53 -5.94 -13.61
N ASP A 100 0.28 -5.25 -14.70
CA ASP A 100 1.31 -4.85 -15.66
C ASP A 100 1.82 -3.44 -15.30
N TRP A 101 2.81 -3.41 -14.42
CA TRP A 101 3.37 -2.17 -13.89
C TRP A 101 3.99 -1.27 -14.96
N ALA A 102 4.56 -1.85 -16.01
CA ALA A 102 5.16 -1.10 -17.11
C ALA A 102 4.13 -0.25 -17.89
N LYS A 103 2.86 -0.67 -17.91
CA LYS A 103 1.76 0.08 -18.55
C LYS A 103 1.12 1.14 -17.66
N MET A 104 1.48 1.20 -16.38
CA MET A 104 0.85 2.10 -15.42
C MET A 104 1.61 3.40 -15.31
N ARG A 105 0.97 4.50 -15.69
CA ARG A 105 1.57 5.83 -15.57
C ARG A 105 1.85 6.15 -14.10
N ALA A 106 3.12 6.42 -13.77
CA ALA A 106 3.59 6.73 -12.43
C ALA A 106 3.18 5.69 -11.38
N PHE A 107 3.00 4.42 -11.79
CA PHE A 107 2.60 3.29 -10.93
C PHE A 107 1.26 3.46 -10.21
N TYR A 108 0.44 4.42 -10.63
CA TYR A 108 -0.85 4.67 -10.00
C TYR A 108 -1.89 3.63 -10.45
N VAL A 109 -2.37 2.85 -9.50
CA VAL A 109 -3.44 1.86 -9.68
C VAL A 109 -4.26 1.71 -8.40
N SER A 110 -5.56 1.52 -8.54
CA SER A 110 -6.40 1.07 -7.41
C SER A 110 -6.23 -0.44 -7.25
N LEU A 111 -5.78 -0.86 -6.06
CA LEU A 111 -5.58 -2.26 -5.70
C LEU A 111 -6.80 -2.87 -4.98
N THR A 112 -7.91 -2.14 -4.86
CA THR A 112 -9.13 -2.64 -4.25
C THR A 112 -9.95 -3.43 -5.27
N ASP A 113 -10.60 -4.49 -4.79
CA ASP A 113 -11.47 -5.36 -5.58
C ASP A 113 -10.76 -6.04 -6.76
N ALA A 114 -9.54 -6.54 -6.52
CA ALA A 114 -8.76 -7.28 -7.51
C ALA A 114 -9.54 -8.52 -8.02
N PRO A 115 -9.38 -8.92 -9.32
CA PRO A 115 -10.27 -9.90 -9.95
C PRO A 115 -10.00 -11.35 -9.56
N ARG A 116 -8.82 -11.67 -9.02
CA ARG A 116 -8.45 -13.05 -8.70
C ARG A 116 -9.27 -13.63 -7.56
N ALA A 117 -9.57 -14.93 -7.66
CA ALA A 117 -10.38 -15.66 -6.67
C ALA A 117 -9.71 -15.81 -5.30
N ASP A 118 -8.40 -15.72 -5.24
CA ASP A 118 -7.55 -15.80 -4.05
C ASP A 118 -7.07 -14.42 -3.53
N ALA A 119 -7.40 -13.32 -4.24
CA ALA A 119 -6.95 -11.98 -3.89
C ALA A 119 -7.70 -11.38 -2.69
N TYR A 120 -6.95 -10.79 -1.74
CA TYR A 120 -7.54 -9.95 -0.71
C TYR A 120 -8.06 -8.64 -1.33
N PRO A 121 -9.32 -8.26 -1.09
CA PRO A 121 -9.96 -7.22 -1.89
C PRO A 121 -9.64 -5.78 -1.46
N ILE A 122 -8.88 -5.57 -0.38
CA ILE A 122 -8.60 -4.23 0.14
C ILE A 122 -7.10 -4.05 0.31
N MET A 123 -6.42 -3.92 -0.83
CA MET A 123 -4.98 -3.63 -0.87
C MET A 123 -4.74 -2.14 -1.17
N ALA A 124 -3.62 -1.64 -0.68
CA ALA A 124 -3.15 -0.29 -0.94
C ALA A 124 -1.65 -0.25 -1.16
N ALA A 125 -1.19 0.66 -2.00
CA ALA A 125 0.21 1.02 -2.12
C ALA A 125 0.49 2.33 -1.37
N SER A 126 1.66 2.42 -0.74
CA SER A 126 2.20 3.68 -0.21
C SER A 126 3.10 4.31 -1.25
N PHE A 127 2.92 5.60 -1.50
CA PHE A 127 3.67 6.34 -2.51
C PHE A 127 4.61 7.36 -1.88
N ALA A 128 5.86 7.38 -2.32
CA ALA A 128 6.77 8.48 -2.07
C ALA A 128 6.64 9.51 -3.20
N LEU A 129 6.25 10.75 -2.87
CA LEU A 129 6.12 11.82 -3.83
C LEU A 129 7.40 12.66 -3.85
N ILE A 130 8.10 12.66 -4.99
CA ILE A 130 9.34 13.41 -5.19
C ILE A 130 9.13 14.44 -6.31
N ARG A 131 9.64 15.65 -6.14
CA ARG A 131 9.49 16.70 -7.15
C ARG A 131 10.26 16.33 -8.42
N LYS A 132 9.60 16.39 -9.57
CA LYS A 132 10.23 16.17 -10.88
C LYS A 132 11.30 17.24 -11.19
N HIS A 133 11.03 18.50 -10.85
CA HIS A 133 11.94 19.62 -11.00
C HIS A 133 12.29 20.19 -9.62
N PRO A 134 13.30 19.62 -8.93
CA PRO A 134 13.67 20.06 -7.61
C PRO A 134 14.46 21.38 -7.67
N ARG A 135 14.32 22.20 -6.62
CA ARG A 135 15.14 23.42 -6.45
C ARG A 135 16.56 23.08 -6.02
N ASP A 136 16.72 22.02 -5.24
CA ASP A 136 17.99 21.51 -4.74
C ASP A 136 18.21 20.10 -5.31
N VAL A 137 19.04 20.01 -6.32
CA VAL A 137 19.35 18.77 -7.05
C VAL A 137 20.17 17.81 -6.17
N ALA A 138 21.12 18.34 -5.38
CA ALA A 138 21.97 17.51 -4.52
C ALA A 138 21.10 16.80 -3.45
N ARG A 139 20.24 17.53 -2.75
CA ARG A 139 19.33 16.97 -1.77
C ARG A 139 18.35 15.96 -2.38
N SER A 140 17.87 16.21 -3.59
CA SER A 140 16.98 15.27 -4.28
C SER A 140 17.69 13.98 -4.67
N ARG A 141 18.97 14.06 -5.05
CA ARG A 141 19.82 12.89 -5.29
C ARG A 141 19.95 12.03 -4.03
N ASP A 142 20.17 12.63 -2.87
CA ASP A 142 20.27 11.91 -1.60
C ASP A 142 18.95 11.21 -1.25
N VAL A 143 17.81 11.88 -1.48
CA VAL A 143 16.47 11.30 -1.26
C VAL A 143 16.23 10.11 -2.21
N VAL A 144 16.56 10.24 -3.49
CA VAL A 144 16.41 9.13 -4.45
C VAL A 144 17.35 7.98 -4.12
N ALA A 145 18.59 8.26 -3.73
CA ALA A 145 19.55 7.25 -3.28
C ALA A 145 19.03 6.48 -2.06
N PHE A 146 18.42 7.17 -1.08
CA PHE A 146 17.79 6.51 0.06
C PHE A 146 16.64 5.59 -0.36
N PHE A 147 15.72 6.05 -1.22
CA PHE A 147 14.62 5.21 -1.69
C PHE A 147 15.11 4.03 -2.53
N ARG A 148 16.14 4.22 -3.36
CA ARG A 148 16.78 3.11 -4.09
C ARG A 148 17.31 2.06 -3.13
N TRP A 149 18.11 2.47 -2.16
CA TRP A 149 18.62 1.57 -1.12
C TRP A 149 17.48 0.83 -0.42
N ALA A 150 16.40 1.53 -0.05
CA ALA A 150 15.25 0.93 0.61
C ALA A 150 14.53 -0.10 -0.29
N LEU A 151 14.39 0.17 -1.58
CA LEU A 151 13.79 -0.77 -2.55
C LEU A 151 14.66 -2.01 -2.77
N GLU A 152 15.98 -1.84 -2.84
CA GLU A 152 16.92 -2.95 -3.05
C GLU A 152 17.15 -3.80 -1.80
N ASN A 153 17.16 -3.19 -0.60
CA ASN A 153 17.61 -3.83 0.64
C ASN A 153 16.51 -3.94 1.72
N GLY A 154 15.41 -3.19 1.60
CA GLY A 154 14.38 -3.09 2.63
C GLY A 154 13.29 -4.18 2.59
N GLN A 155 13.32 -5.12 1.66
CA GLN A 155 12.23 -6.08 1.45
C GLN A 155 12.00 -7.00 2.66
N SER A 156 13.06 -7.44 3.34
CA SER A 156 12.95 -8.23 4.57
C SER A 156 12.37 -7.42 5.73
N MET A 157 12.72 -6.13 5.82
CA MET A 157 12.16 -5.22 6.82
C MET A 157 10.68 -4.96 6.56
N ALA A 158 10.27 -4.80 5.29
CA ALA A 158 8.87 -4.66 4.91
C ALA A 158 8.05 -5.89 5.35
N THR A 159 8.55 -7.10 5.06
CA THR A 159 7.92 -8.35 5.50
C THR A 159 7.79 -8.45 7.02
N ALA A 160 8.84 -8.06 7.76
CA ALA A 160 8.82 -8.06 9.22
C ALA A 160 7.80 -7.08 9.83
N LEU A 161 7.40 -6.07 9.04
CA LEU A 161 6.38 -5.09 9.41
C LEU A 161 4.99 -5.41 8.83
N ASP A 162 4.77 -6.62 8.33
CA ASP A 162 3.53 -7.08 7.70
C ASP A 162 3.18 -6.38 6.37
N TYR A 163 4.16 -5.77 5.68
CA TYR A 163 3.99 -5.26 4.32
C TYR A 163 4.35 -6.30 3.27
N LEU A 164 3.65 -6.25 2.13
CA LEU A 164 4.02 -7.04 0.96
C LEU A 164 5.31 -6.48 0.35
N PRO A 165 6.40 -7.27 0.26
CA PRO A 165 7.61 -6.84 -0.41
C PRO A 165 7.39 -6.66 -1.92
N LEU A 166 8.06 -5.68 -2.51
CA LEU A 166 8.00 -5.44 -3.94
C LEU A 166 8.82 -6.47 -4.70
N SER A 167 8.32 -6.92 -5.85
CA SER A 167 9.07 -7.87 -6.67
C SER A 167 10.31 -7.21 -7.28
N PRO A 168 11.41 -7.99 -7.54
CA PRO A 168 12.60 -7.44 -8.19
C PRO A 168 12.30 -6.79 -9.55
N LEU A 169 11.36 -7.34 -10.31
CA LEU A 169 10.93 -6.77 -11.60
C LEU A 169 10.28 -5.41 -11.39
N PHE A 170 9.41 -5.27 -10.39
CA PHE A 170 8.80 -3.97 -10.09
C PHE A 170 9.83 -2.93 -9.65
N VAL A 171 10.84 -3.32 -8.86
CA VAL A 171 11.94 -2.41 -8.46
C VAL A 171 12.71 -1.93 -9.68
N GLN A 172 13.01 -2.82 -10.65
CA GLN A 172 13.66 -2.46 -11.92
C GLN A 172 12.82 -1.46 -12.74
N GLU A 173 11.50 -1.65 -12.81
CA GLU A 173 10.60 -0.71 -13.49
C GLU A 173 10.62 0.68 -12.83
N VAL A 174 10.63 0.74 -11.50
CA VAL A 174 10.76 2.01 -10.77
C VAL A 174 12.08 2.71 -11.06
N GLU A 175 13.19 1.98 -11.10
CA GLU A 175 14.51 2.53 -11.42
C GLU A 175 14.62 3.02 -12.85
N SER A 176 14.02 2.28 -13.80
CA SER A 176 13.93 2.69 -15.20
C SER A 176 13.14 3.99 -15.33
N TYR A 177 11.98 4.07 -14.69
CA TYR A 177 11.16 5.28 -14.66
C TYR A 177 11.92 6.49 -14.07
N TRP A 178 12.69 6.29 -12.98
CA TRP A 178 13.50 7.37 -12.42
C TRP A 178 14.59 7.84 -13.37
N SER A 179 15.22 6.92 -14.11
CA SER A 179 16.26 7.24 -15.09
C SER A 179 15.69 8.02 -16.26
N GLU A 180 14.49 7.69 -16.72
CA GLU A 180 13.77 8.41 -17.77
C GLU A 180 13.35 9.83 -17.34
N GLU A 181 12.77 9.94 -16.12
CA GLU A 181 12.19 11.20 -15.64
C GLU A 181 13.24 12.21 -15.17
N TRP A 182 14.35 11.77 -14.60
CA TRP A 182 15.36 12.66 -13.99
C TRP A 182 16.74 12.56 -14.61
N GLY A 183 17.02 11.54 -15.43
CA GLY A 183 18.34 11.27 -15.97
C GLY A 183 19.39 10.98 -14.89
N ALA A 184 20.63 10.76 -15.29
CA ALA A 184 21.75 10.41 -14.40
C ALA A 184 22.06 11.47 -13.33
N ALA A 185 21.64 12.73 -13.54
CA ALA A 185 21.91 13.81 -12.60
C ALA A 185 21.27 13.62 -11.22
N ILE A 186 20.10 12.96 -11.17
CA ILE A 186 19.36 12.68 -9.93
C ILE A 186 19.30 11.18 -9.64
N SER A 187 19.03 10.36 -10.66
CA SER A 187 18.94 8.91 -10.49
C SER A 187 20.28 8.26 -10.09
N GLY A 188 21.42 8.90 -10.42
CA GLY A 188 22.74 8.32 -10.20
C GLY A 188 23.03 7.12 -11.12
N PRO A 189 24.24 6.55 -11.09
CA PRO A 189 24.53 5.30 -11.79
C PRO A 189 23.75 4.17 -11.11
N SER A 190 23.16 3.27 -11.91
CA SER A 190 22.65 2.01 -11.39
C SER A 190 23.80 1.25 -10.73
N PHE A 191 23.65 0.86 -9.46
CA PHE A 191 24.59 -0.05 -8.82
C PHE A 191 24.37 -1.44 -9.44
N SER A 192 25.00 -1.69 -10.59
CA SER A 192 25.22 -3.05 -11.03
C SER A 192 26.07 -3.73 -9.96
N ARG A 193 25.55 -4.76 -9.32
CA ARG A 193 26.35 -5.63 -8.48
C ARG A 193 27.48 -6.16 -9.36
N GLU A 194 28.66 -5.58 -9.29
CA GLU A 194 29.88 -6.29 -9.63
C GLU A 194 29.93 -7.49 -8.68
N ARG A 195 29.59 -8.67 -9.22
CA ARG A 195 29.91 -9.91 -8.55
C ARG A 195 31.44 -9.89 -8.39
N SER A 196 31.90 -9.70 -7.16
CA SER A 196 33.30 -9.96 -6.83
C SER A 196 33.58 -11.38 -7.24
N GLN A 197 34.22 -11.55 -8.40
CA GLN A 197 34.91 -12.77 -8.74
C GLN A 197 36.09 -12.83 -7.77
N THR A 198 35.96 -13.66 -6.77
CA THR A 198 37.10 -14.10 -5.96
C THR A 198 37.99 -14.90 -6.88
N PRO A 199 39.28 -14.51 -7.12
CA PRO A 199 40.19 -15.39 -7.81
C PRO A 199 40.49 -16.57 -6.91
N GLY A 200 40.41 -17.79 -7.49
CA GLY A 200 40.81 -19.05 -6.86
C GLY A 200 42.30 -19.18 -6.62
#